data_d7e0a5d07c668fb5e761fdeb9e3d57e7
#
_entry.id   d7e0a5d07c668fb5e761fdeb9e3d57e7
#
_cell.length_a   1.000
_cell.length_b   1.000
_cell.length_c   1.000
_cell.angle_alpha   90.00
_cell.angle_beta   90.00
_cell.angle_gamma   90.00
#
_symmetry.space_group_name_H-M   'P 1'
#
loop_
_entity.id
_entity.type
_entity.pdbx_description
1 polymer ?
#
loop_
_entity_poly.entity_id
_entity_poly.type
_entity_poly.pdbx_seq_one_letter_code
_entity_poly.pdbx_strand_id
1 'polypeptide(L)' 'MNHDQQAMPLPIDRKMLLSIREAAEYSNIGINKIDEMLKQPNCPFVLYVGTKKLVKRKAFEEFIESRVAI' A
#
# COMPACT_ATOMS: atom_id res chain seq x y z
N MET A 1 -15.64 -18.35 14.66
CA MET A 1 -15.49 -18.22 14.12
C MET A 1 -15.56 -17.89 13.48
N ASN A 2 -15.50 -17.79 13.57
CA ASN A 2 -15.31 -17.48 12.94
C ASN A 2 -15.30 -17.04 12.18
N HIS A 3 -15.26 -17.03 12.27
CA HIS A 3 -15.22 -16.70 11.64
C HIS A 3 -15.17 -16.20 10.80
N ASP A 4 -15.13 -16.13 11.09
CA ASP A 4 -14.98 -15.64 10.38
C ASP A 4 -14.94 -15.34 9.55
N GLN A 5 -14.96 -15.69 9.68
CA GLN A 5 -14.77 -15.38 9.07
C GLN A 5 -14.55 -15.25 8.09
N GLN A 6 -14.45 -15.63 7.84
CA GLN A 6 -14.32 -15.57 6.83
C GLN A 6 -14.74 -14.97 5.81
N ALA A 7 -14.83 -14.50 5.95
CA ALA A 7 -15.34 -13.59 4.95
C ALA A 7 -14.38 -13.44 3.80
N MET A 8 -14.89 -13.20 2.60
CA MET A 8 -14.02 -13.02 1.45
C MET A 8 -13.23 -11.72 1.60
N PRO A 9 -11.93 -11.75 1.30
CA PRO A 9 -11.14 -10.52 1.36
C PRO A 9 -11.62 -9.53 0.32
N LEU A 10 -11.55 -8.24 0.65
CA LEU A 10 -11.87 -7.20 -0.30
C LEU A 10 -10.87 -7.19 -1.45
N PRO A 11 -11.31 -6.89 -2.66
CA PRO A 11 -10.36 -6.61 -3.73
C PRO A 11 -9.42 -5.48 -3.34
N ILE A 12 -8.20 -5.55 -3.84
CA ILE A 12 -7.17 -4.58 -3.47
C ILE A 12 -7.63 -3.14 -3.74
N ASP A 13 -8.28 -2.91 -4.87
CA ASP A 13 -8.70 -1.56 -5.25
C ASP A 13 -9.83 -1.00 -4.38
N ARG A 14 -10.35 -1.81 -3.46
CA ARG A 14 -11.39 -1.37 -2.52
C ARG A 14 -10.87 -1.23 -1.10
N LYS A 15 -9.62 -1.58 -0.86
CA LYS A 15 -9.01 -1.44 0.46
C LYS A 15 -8.51 -0.03 0.64
N MET A 16 -8.69 0.51 1.83
CA MET A 16 -8.14 1.81 2.17
C MET A 16 -6.63 1.73 2.35
N LEU A 17 -6.17 0.65 2.97
CA LEU A 17 -4.76 0.45 3.28
C LEU A 17 -4.29 -0.86 2.66
N LEU A 18 -3.07 -0.84 2.14
CA LEU A 18 -2.48 -2.01 1.51
C LEU A 18 -1.21 -2.40 2.26
N SER A 19 -0.93 -3.71 2.29
CA SER A 19 0.40 -4.15 2.68
C SER A 19 1.38 -3.79 1.57
N ILE A 20 2.68 -3.86 1.87
CA ILE A 20 3.70 -3.59 0.85
C ILE A 20 3.54 -4.56 -0.32
N ARG A 21 3.27 -5.83 -0.02
CA ARG A 21 3.10 -6.85 -1.07
C ARG A 21 1.88 -6.54 -1.94
N GLU A 22 0.78 -6.14 -1.32
CA GLU A 22 -0.42 -5.78 -2.08
C GLU A 22 -0.16 -4.56 -2.97
N ALA A 23 0.54 -3.56 -2.43
CA ALA A 23 0.86 -2.38 -3.21
C ALA A 23 1.74 -2.72 -4.40
N ALA A 24 2.69 -3.64 -4.21
CA ALA A 24 3.57 -4.09 -5.29
C ALA A 24 2.77 -4.78 -6.39
N GLU A 25 1.86 -5.67 -6.03
CA GLU A 25 1.02 -6.36 -7.00
C GLU A 25 0.11 -5.39 -7.75
N TYR A 26 -0.50 -4.50 -7.00
CA TYR A 26 -1.46 -3.55 -7.55
C TYR A 26 -0.82 -2.58 -8.54
N SER A 27 0.39 -2.13 -8.22
CA SER A 27 1.06 -1.10 -9.00
C SER A 27 2.07 -1.66 -10.00
N ASN A 28 2.43 -2.93 -9.86
CA ASN A 28 3.51 -3.55 -10.64
C ASN A 28 4.87 -2.90 -10.37
N ILE A 29 5.03 -2.28 -9.21
CA ILE A 29 6.30 -1.75 -8.75
C ILE A 29 6.89 -2.79 -7.78
N GLY A 30 8.21 -3.01 -7.86
CA GLY A 30 8.85 -4.00 -7.01
C GLY A 30 8.73 -3.68 -5.52
N ILE A 31 8.68 -4.73 -4.70
CA ILE A 31 8.54 -4.60 -3.25
C ILE A 31 9.65 -3.74 -2.66
N ASN A 32 10.89 -3.96 -3.11
CA ASN A 32 12.04 -3.23 -2.57
C ASN A 32 11.93 -1.75 -2.86
N LYS A 33 11.45 -1.40 -4.04
CA LYS A 33 11.28 0.00 -4.42
C LYS A 33 10.20 0.65 -3.56
N ILE A 34 9.09 -0.05 -3.34
CA ILE A 34 8.02 0.49 -2.51
C ILE A 34 8.50 0.68 -1.08
N ASP A 35 9.21 -0.31 -0.53
CA ASP A 35 9.73 -0.18 0.83
C ASP A 35 10.67 1.03 0.94
N GLU A 36 11.50 1.23 -0.07
CA GLU A 36 12.40 2.37 -0.13
C GLU A 36 11.62 3.69 -0.13
N MET A 37 10.54 3.74 -0.91
CA MET A 37 9.69 4.94 -0.96
C MET A 37 9.03 5.23 0.37
N LEU A 38 8.57 4.17 1.08
CA LEU A 38 7.92 4.33 2.37
C LEU A 38 8.85 4.88 3.43
N LYS A 39 10.16 4.65 3.29
CA LYS A 39 11.15 5.12 4.25
C LYS A 39 11.54 6.57 4.06
N GLN A 40 11.11 7.21 2.98
CA GLN A 40 11.43 8.61 2.75
C GLN A 40 10.73 9.48 3.79
N PRO A 41 11.41 10.53 4.31
CA PRO A 41 10.86 11.32 5.41
C PRO A 41 9.52 11.98 5.09
N ASN A 42 9.28 12.31 3.84
CA ASN A 42 8.06 13.02 3.45
C ASN A 42 7.15 12.16 2.59
N CYS A 43 7.18 10.84 2.81
CA CYS A 43 6.32 9.95 2.02
C CYS A 43 4.85 10.25 2.32
N PRO A 44 4.06 10.65 1.32
CA PRO A 44 2.66 11.03 1.57
C PRO A 44 1.72 9.85 1.72
N PHE A 45 2.17 8.64 1.43
CA PHE A 45 1.27 7.49 1.40
C PHE A 45 1.63 6.39 2.41
N VAL A 46 2.52 6.66 3.35
CA VAL A 46 2.83 5.67 4.39
C VAL A 46 1.97 5.91 5.62
N LEU A 47 1.51 4.83 6.24
CA LEU A 47 0.85 4.88 7.54
C LEU A 47 1.50 3.85 8.44
N TYR A 48 1.95 4.29 9.61
CA TYR A 48 2.52 3.39 10.60
C TYR A 48 1.42 2.95 11.54
N VAL A 49 1.26 1.63 11.67
CA VAL A 49 0.31 1.05 12.63
C VAL A 49 1.16 0.18 13.55
N GLY A 50 1.51 0.73 14.71
CA GLY A 50 2.51 0.11 15.57
C GLY A 50 3.84 0.09 14.84
N THR A 51 4.42 -1.09 14.67
CA THR A 51 5.68 -1.26 13.94
C THR A 51 5.46 -1.58 12.47
N LYS A 52 4.21 -1.68 12.06
CA LYS A 52 3.85 -2.05 10.69
C LYS A 52 3.77 -0.82 9.80
N LYS A 53 4.29 -0.93 8.59
CA LYS A 53 4.12 0.11 7.58
C LYS A 53 3.06 -0.35 6.59
N LEU A 54 2.07 0.49 6.36
CA LEU A 54 1.02 0.21 5.40
C LEU A 54 0.98 1.33 4.37
N VAL A 55 0.39 1.04 3.23
CA VAL A 55 0.31 1.98 2.11
C VAL A 55 -1.11 2.52 2.03
N LYS A 56 -1.27 3.84 2.08
CA LYS A 56 -2.55 4.50 1.86
C LYS A 56 -2.82 4.44 0.37
N ARG A 57 -3.81 3.64 -0.04
CA ARG A 57 -3.99 3.34 -1.46
C ARG A 57 -4.23 4.57 -2.32
N LYS A 58 -5.15 5.44 -1.91
CA LYS A 58 -5.47 6.61 -2.72
C LYS A 58 -4.30 7.57 -2.84
N ALA A 59 -3.61 7.85 -1.75
CA ALA A 59 -2.45 8.73 -1.78
C ALA A 59 -1.34 8.14 -2.63
N PHE A 60 -1.18 6.82 -2.58
CA PHE A 60 -0.21 6.10 -3.39
C PHE A 60 -0.53 6.25 -4.88
N GLU A 61 -1.80 6.07 -5.23
CA GLU A 61 -2.26 6.24 -6.61
C GLU A 61 -1.98 7.65 -7.11
N GLU A 62 -2.30 8.64 -6.30
CA GLU A 62 -2.08 10.05 -6.67
C GLU A 62 -0.61 10.35 -6.87
N PHE A 63 0.23 9.81 -5.99
CA PHE A 63 1.66 10.00 -6.10
C PHE A 63 2.19 9.42 -7.42
N ILE A 64 1.77 8.19 -7.73
CA ILE A 64 2.21 7.52 -8.94
C ILE A 64 1.73 8.26 -10.19
N GLU A 65 0.48 8.69 -10.18
CA GLU A 65 -0.13 9.35 -11.35
C GLU A 65 0.57 10.66 -11.70
N SER A 66 1.16 11.32 -10.72
CA SER A 66 1.82 12.60 -10.95
C SER A 66 3.27 12.45 -11.37
N ARG A 67 3.77 11.20 -11.54
CA ARG A 67 5.17 10.95 -11.83
C ARG A 67 5.35 10.30 -13.19
N VAL A 68 6.48 10.61 -13.79
CA VAL A 68 6.93 9.92 -15.01
C VAL A 68 7.94 8.84 -14.64
N ALA A 69 8.66 9.04 -13.55
CA ALA A 69 9.66 8.09 -13.05
C ALA A 69 9.72 8.18 -11.54
N ILE A 70 10.11 7.10 -10.94
CA ILE A 70 10.31 7.05 -9.49
C ILE A 70 11.63 6.38 -9.17
#